data_aa5c24201c272eab108391f2ad3eb131
#
_entry.id   aa5c24201c272eab108391f2ad3eb131
#
_cell.length_a   1.000
_cell.length_b   1.000
_cell.length_c   1.000
_cell.angle_alpha   90.00
_cell.angle_beta   90.00
_cell.angle_gamma   90.00
#
_symmetry.space_group_name_H-M   'P 1'
#
loop_
_entity.id
_entity.type
_entity.pdbx_description
1 polymer ?
#
loop_
_entity_poly.entity_id
_entity_poly.type
_entity_poly.pdbx_seq_one_letter_code
_entity_poly.pdbx_strand_id
1 'polypeptide(L)'
;VPISPVCDLAPLMDTTMNEVLRIDAAEAQAESPVNMGPPHGLDLSIWVGADERPAFLEQAGQLARAWGARRVVEEGKHHFDVIDGLTDPDSPMIKALLGLK
;
A
#
# COMPACT_ATOMS: atom_id res chain seq x y z
N VAL A 1 3.39 2.07 8.56
CA VAL A 1 3.92 2.05 7.18
C VAL A 1 3.24 0.94 6.41
N PRO A 2 2.22 1.22 5.58
CA PRO A 2 1.70 0.26 4.62
C PRO A 2 2.76 -0.01 3.53
N ILE A 3 3.00 -1.27 3.22
CA ILE A 3 3.99 -1.68 2.21
C ILE A 3 3.24 -2.40 1.10
N SER A 4 3.30 -1.87 -0.11
CA SER A 4 2.58 -2.38 -1.29
C SER A 4 1.10 -2.68 -0.98
N PRO A 5 0.37 -1.70 -0.42
CA PRO A 5 -0.99 -1.94 0.05
C PRO A 5 -1.96 -2.22 -1.08
N VAL A 6 -2.93 -3.07 -0.81
CA VAL A 6 -4.15 -3.18 -1.60
C VAL A 6 -5.23 -2.38 -0.86
N CYS A 7 -5.54 -1.21 -1.37
CA CYS A 7 -6.44 -0.26 -0.69
C CYS A 7 -7.77 -0.05 -1.42
N ASP A 8 -7.84 -0.41 -2.68
CA ASP A 8 -9.04 -0.39 -3.51
C ASP A 8 -9.32 -1.80 -4.01
N LEU A 9 -10.43 -2.38 -3.59
CA LEU A 9 -10.78 -3.76 -3.91
C LEU A 9 -11.50 -3.90 -5.25
N ALA A 10 -11.97 -2.81 -5.84
CA ALA A 10 -12.71 -2.86 -7.09
C ALA A 10 -11.95 -3.57 -8.23
N PRO A 11 -10.64 -3.32 -8.44
CA PRO A 11 -9.89 -4.02 -9.48
C PRO A 11 -9.80 -5.54 -9.29
N LEU A 12 -9.93 -6.05 -8.05
CA LEU A 12 -9.91 -7.48 -7.77
C LEU A 12 -11.11 -8.21 -8.37
N MET A 13 -12.22 -7.51 -8.60
CA MET A 13 -13.41 -8.10 -9.23
C MET A 13 -13.14 -8.59 -10.64
N ASP A 14 -12.13 -8.02 -11.32
CA ASP A 14 -11.75 -8.37 -12.69
C ASP A 14 -10.66 -9.45 -12.74
N THR A 15 -10.30 -10.02 -11.61
CA THR A 15 -9.26 -11.07 -11.51
C THR A 15 -9.89 -12.44 -11.32
N THR A 16 -9.10 -13.49 -11.64
CA THR A 16 -9.52 -14.88 -11.39
C THR A 16 -9.70 -15.18 -9.90
N MET A 17 -9.01 -14.44 -9.02
CA MET A 17 -9.18 -14.56 -7.57
C MET A 17 -10.63 -14.32 -7.14
N ASN A 18 -11.37 -13.50 -7.89
CA ASN A 18 -12.75 -13.18 -7.53
C ASN A 18 -13.73 -14.35 -7.73
N GLU A 19 -13.33 -15.39 -8.44
CA GLU A 19 -14.10 -16.63 -8.51
C GLU A 19 -14.28 -17.25 -7.11
N VAL A 20 -13.29 -17.07 -6.24
CA VAL A 20 -13.28 -17.55 -4.85
C VAL A 20 -13.74 -16.45 -3.89
N LEU A 21 -13.23 -15.23 -4.04
CA LEU A 21 -13.52 -14.11 -3.13
C LEU A 21 -14.96 -13.62 -3.25
N ARG A 22 -15.53 -13.65 -4.46
CA ARG A 22 -16.92 -13.24 -4.74
C ARG A 22 -17.23 -11.83 -4.25
N ILE A 23 -16.28 -10.91 -4.44
CA ILE A 23 -16.46 -9.50 -4.11
C ILE A 23 -17.43 -8.90 -5.12
N ASP A 24 -18.48 -8.23 -4.64
CA ASP A 24 -19.37 -7.40 -5.45
C ASP A 24 -19.02 -5.91 -5.28
N ALA A 25 -19.67 -5.04 -6.06
CA ALA A 25 -19.38 -3.61 -6.05
C ALA A 25 -19.66 -2.96 -4.68
N ALA A 26 -20.73 -3.37 -4.00
CA ALA A 26 -21.08 -2.83 -2.69
C ALA A 26 -20.05 -3.21 -1.63
N GLU A 27 -19.62 -4.46 -1.64
CA GLU A 27 -18.59 -4.96 -0.72
C GLU A 27 -17.24 -4.32 -0.99
N ALA A 28 -16.84 -4.21 -2.28
CA ALA A 28 -15.61 -3.53 -2.64
C ALA A 28 -15.58 -2.09 -2.13
N GLN A 29 -16.68 -1.35 -2.26
CA GLN A 29 -16.76 0.02 -1.76
C GLN A 29 -16.69 0.08 -0.23
N ALA A 30 -17.39 -0.80 0.46
CA ALA A 30 -17.47 -0.80 1.92
C ALA A 30 -16.16 -1.22 2.59
N GLU A 31 -15.42 -2.16 1.98
CA GLU A 31 -14.25 -2.79 2.59
C GLU A 31 -12.92 -2.25 2.06
N SER A 32 -12.93 -1.31 1.11
CA SER A 32 -11.70 -0.72 0.58
C SER A 32 -11.14 0.34 1.54
N PRO A 33 -9.90 0.16 2.04
CA PRO A 33 -9.27 1.13 2.94
C PRO A 33 -9.21 2.56 2.39
N VAL A 34 -9.10 2.72 1.07
CA VAL A 34 -9.06 4.04 0.43
C VAL A 34 -10.33 4.86 0.67
N ASN A 35 -11.46 4.18 0.92
CA ASN A 35 -12.75 4.81 1.22
C ASN A 35 -12.96 5.07 2.71
N MET A 36 -12.02 4.65 3.55
CA MET A 36 -12.04 4.87 4.99
C MET A 36 -11.16 6.07 5.31
N GLY A 37 -11.44 6.75 6.43
CA GLY A 37 -10.55 7.82 6.90
C GLY A 37 -9.22 7.27 7.41
N PRO A 38 -8.14 8.07 7.33
CA PRO A 38 -6.85 7.64 7.88
C PRO A 38 -6.93 7.53 9.41
N PRO A 39 -6.09 6.66 10.02
CA PRO A 39 -5.98 6.63 11.48
C PRO A 39 -5.51 7.98 12.02
N HIS A 40 -6.09 8.40 13.14
CA HIS A 40 -5.72 9.65 13.78
C HIS A 40 -4.39 9.55 14.52
N GLY A 41 -3.60 10.63 14.44
CA GLY A 41 -2.37 10.76 15.22
C GLY A 41 -1.20 9.90 14.73
N LEU A 42 -1.28 9.37 13.53
CA LEU A 42 -0.20 8.59 12.94
C LEU A 42 0.49 9.36 11.82
N ASP A 43 1.82 9.30 11.84
CA ASP A 43 2.65 9.73 10.72
C ASP A 43 2.74 8.57 9.73
N LEU A 44 2.11 8.74 8.57
CA LEU A 44 1.94 7.67 7.60
C LEU A 44 2.89 7.83 6.42
N SER A 45 3.65 6.78 6.15
CA SER A 45 4.45 6.63 4.94
C SER A 45 4.04 5.37 4.22
N ILE A 46 3.60 5.51 2.96
CA ILE A 46 3.17 4.41 2.12
C ILE A 46 4.32 4.02 1.22
N TRP A 47 4.72 2.76 1.29
CA TRP A 47 5.94 2.24 0.66
C TRP A 47 5.60 1.30 -0.49
N VAL A 48 6.29 1.45 -1.62
CA VAL A 48 6.13 0.58 -2.79
C VAL A 48 7.46 0.49 -3.54
N GLY A 49 7.74 -0.65 -4.14
CA GLY A 49 8.92 -0.82 -4.99
C GLY A 49 8.69 -0.27 -6.40
N ALA A 50 9.70 0.41 -6.94
CA ALA A 50 9.62 1.01 -8.27
C ALA A 50 9.42 -0.02 -9.39
N ASP A 51 9.90 -1.25 -9.18
CA ASP A 51 9.81 -2.35 -10.15
C ASP A 51 8.61 -3.27 -9.91
N GLU A 52 7.68 -2.87 -9.04
CA GLU A 52 6.41 -3.58 -8.89
C GLU A 52 5.51 -3.36 -10.09
N ARG A 53 4.50 -4.22 -10.23
CA ARG A 53 3.50 -4.05 -11.29
C ARG A 53 2.78 -2.71 -11.16
N PRO A 54 2.37 -2.09 -12.29
CA PRO A 54 1.69 -0.79 -12.27
C PRO A 54 0.52 -0.70 -11.30
N ALA A 55 -0.24 -1.79 -11.14
CA ALA A 55 -1.38 -1.83 -10.21
C ALA A 55 -0.97 -1.51 -8.77
N PHE A 56 0.18 -2.00 -8.29
CA PHE A 56 0.66 -1.71 -6.94
C PHE A 56 1.12 -0.27 -6.79
N LEU A 57 1.77 0.28 -7.82
CA LEU A 57 2.16 1.69 -7.84
C LEU A 57 0.94 2.61 -7.81
N GLU A 58 -0.10 2.27 -8.57
CA GLU A 58 -1.38 2.99 -8.58
C GLU A 58 -2.08 2.92 -7.22
N GLN A 59 -2.16 1.74 -6.62
CA GLN A 59 -2.78 1.54 -5.32
C GLN A 59 -2.06 2.35 -4.23
N ALA A 60 -0.73 2.32 -4.21
CA ALA A 60 0.06 3.11 -3.25
C ALA A 60 -0.18 4.61 -3.43
N GLY A 61 -0.20 5.09 -4.67
CA GLY A 61 -0.48 6.49 -4.98
C GLY A 61 -1.90 6.91 -4.61
N GLN A 62 -2.87 6.05 -4.84
CA GLN A 62 -4.27 6.27 -4.52
C GLN A 62 -4.48 6.44 -3.00
N LEU A 63 -3.88 5.53 -2.22
CA LEU A 63 -3.98 5.60 -0.76
C LEU A 63 -3.26 6.84 -0.21
N ALA A 64 -2.08 7.15 -0.74
CA ALA A 64 -1.32 8.33 -0.32
C ALA A 64 -2.11 9.62 -0.55
N ARG A 65 -2.79 9.76 -1.69
CA ARG A 65 -3.64 10.91 -1.97
C ARG A 65 -4.85 10.96 -1.06
N ALA A 66 -5.53 9.82 -0.85
CA ALA A 66 -6.74 9.77 -0.04
C ALA A 66 -6.47 10.10 1.43
N TRP A 67 -5.32 9.68 1.94
CA TRP A 67 -4.96 9.85 3.35
C TRP A 67 -4.02 11.03 3.62
N GLY A 68 -3.61 11.77 2.59
CA GLY A 68 -2.63 12.85 2.75
C GLY A 68 -1.29 12.35 3.27
N ALA A 69 -0.91 11.13 2.91
CA ALA A 69 0.30 10.47 3.40
C ALA A 69 1.46 10.62 2.41
N ARG A 70 2.68 10.50 2.94
CA ARG A 70 3.88 10.46 2.11
C ARG A 70 3.95 9.12 1.37
N ARG A 71 4.28 9.18 0.07
CA ARG A 71 4.55 7.97 -0.72
C ARG A 71 6.05 7.86 -0.96
N VAL A 72 6.59 6.67 -0.68
CA VAL A 72 7.99 6.34 -0.97
C VAL A 72 8.01 5.24 -2.03
N VAL A 73 8.62 5.53 -3.16
CA VAL A 73 8.86 4.59 -4.26
C VAL A 73 10.31 4.18 -4.21
N GLU A 74 10.59 2.94 -3.81
CA GLU A 74 11.95 2.46 -3.61
C GLU A 74 12.53 1.90 -4.90
N GLU A 75 13.57 2.57 -5.41
CA GLU A 75 14.28 2.18 -6.63
C GLU A 75 14.84 0.76 -6.53
N GLY A 76 14.74 0.01 -7.65
CA GLY A 76 15.33 -1.32 -7.77
C GLY A 76 14.65 -2.42 -6.98
N LYS A 77 13.47 -2.14 -6.39
CA LYS A 77 12.74 -3.12 -5.59
C LYS A 77 11.46 -3.56 -6.29
N HIS A 78 11.22 -4.87 -6.31
CA HIS A 78 9.97 -5.48 -6.75
C HIS A 78 9.11 -5.88 -5.54
N HIS A 79 7.95 -6.47 -5.80
CA HIS A 79 6.97 -6.79 -4.76
C HIS A 79 7.51 -7.71 -3.64
N PHE A 80 8.45 -8.60 -3.97
CA PHE A 80 8.94 -9.61 -3.03
C PHE A 80 10.21 -9.19 -2.27
N ASP A 81 10.92 -8.15 -2.71
CA ASP A 81 12.12 -7.66 -2.02
C ASP A 81 11.99 -6.25 -1.45
N VAL A 82 10.88 -5.57 -1.73
CA VAL A 82 10.61 -4.24 -1.15
C VAL A 82 10.61 -4.26 0.38
N ILE A 83 10.30 -5.40 0.99
CA ILE A 83 10.31 -5.60 2.44
C ILE A 83 11.71 -5.82 3.04
N ASP A 84 12.74 -5.93 2.22
CA ASP A 84 14.10 -6.22 2.71
C ASP A 84 14.62 -5.13 3.66
N GLY A 85 14.11 -3.90 3.52
CA GLY A 85 14.41 -2.82 4.46
C GLY A 85 14.08 -3.14 5.91
N LEU A 86 13.15 -4.07 6.16
CA LEU A 86 12.79 -4.49 7.54
C LEU A 86 13.90 -5.29 8.22
N THR A 87 14.87 -5.80 7.47
CA THR A 87 15.99 -6.58 8.03
C THR A 87 17.21 -5.72 8.41
N ASP A 88 17.20 -4.46 8.04
CA ASP A 88 18.30 -3.52 8.30
C ASP A 88 17.82 -2.44 9.28
N PRO A 89 18.31 -2.41 10.52
CA PRO A 89 17.88 -1.44 11.53
C PRO A 89 18.17 0.02 11.15
N ASP A 90 19.11 0.24 10.24
CA ASP A 90 19.48 1.59 9.79
C ASP A 90 18.78 2.00 8.50
N SER A 91 17.91 1.14 7.95
CA SER A 91 17.21 1.43 6.70
C SER A 91 16.25 2.62 6.82
N PRO A 92 16.01 3.35 5.73
CA PRO A 92 14.99 4.39 5.70
C PRO A 92 13.59 3.87 6.08
N MET A 93 13.28 2.61 5.74
CA MET A 93 12.00 1.99 6.07
C MET A 93 11.84 1.82 7.57
N ILE A 94 12.86 1.31 8.27
CA ILE A 94 12.83 1.16 9.74
C ILE A 94 12.75 2.54 10.40
N LYS A 95 13.51 3.51 9.91
CA LYS A 95 13.44 4.88 10.45
C LYS A 95 12.04 5.47 10.33
N ALA A 96 11.40 5.29 9.17
CA ALA A 96 10.02 5.73 8.97
C ALA A 96 9.05 4.99 9.91
N LEU A 97 9.22 3.68 10.06
CA LEU A 97 8.36 2.85 10.91
C LEU A 97 8.43 3.26 12.39
N LEU A 98 9.63 3.60 12.85
CA LEU A 98 9.88 4.00 14.25
C LEU A 98 9.70 5.51 14.47
N GLY A 99 9.37 6.28 13.46
CA GLY A 99 9.24 7.73 13.57
C GLY A 99 10.58 8.45 13.76
N LEU A 100 11.69 7.84 13.36
CA LEU A 100 13.03 8.43 13.46
C LEU A 100 13.33 9.28 12.24
N LYS A 101 14.12 10.31 12.43
CA LYS A 101 14.55 11.22 11.37
C LYS A 101 15.93 10.86 10.82
#